data_90401eb78c68a3e57621498366f38e5d
#
_entry.id   90401eb78c68a3e57621498366f38e5d
#
_cell.length_a   1.000
_cell.length_b   1.000
_cell.length_c   1.000
_cell.angle_alpha   90.00
_cell.angle_beta   90.00
_cell.angle_gamma   90.00
#
_symmetry.space_group_name_H-M   'P 1'
#
loop_
_entity.id
_entity.type
_entity.pdbx_description
1 polymer ?
#
loop_
_entity_poly.entity_id
_entity_poly.type
_entity_poly.pdbx_seq_one_letter_code
_entity_poly.pdbx_strand_id
1 'polypeptide(L)'
;MLFRSVRCVCDALGYPGKFEVLLGQLVNLLRNGKPVRMSKRKGTMVTLQELVDEVGSDAARYTLISKSSNQMVDFDIEAVKKRDNSNPVYYVQYAHARVCSILRRAADVTAEQADEMGMKAVAAKAIGENVDYSLLTDPTELALSRKLNELTDLIASCARDRAPFRLTHFAEELAGDFHSFYAACQVLPSEGRPVDPELSRARLAACDAVRVTLALVLTLVGVSAPEQM
;
A
#
# COMPACT_ATOMS: atom_id res chain seq x y z
N MET A 1 -0.54 -17.27 -32.98
CA MET A 1 -0.46 -18.65 -33.51
C MET A 1 0.02 -19.65 -32.44
N LEU A 2 1.14 -19.40 -31.79
CA LEU A 2 1.77 -20.31 -30.78
C LEU A 2 0.81 -20.78 -29.69
N PHE A 3 0.02 -19.88 -29.09
CA PHE A 3 -0.90 -20.21 -27.99
C PHE A 3 -2.05 -21.13 -28.41
N ARG A 4 -2.50 -21.07 -29.68
CA ARG A 4 -3.53 -21.98 -30.20
C ARG A 4 -3.01 -23.42 -30.25
N SER A 5 -1.77 -23.60 -30.70
CA SER A 5 -1.14 -24.93 -30.75
C SER A 5 -0.97 -25.55 -29.36
N VAL A 6 -0.49 -24.78 -28.38
CA VAL A 6 -0.36 -25.26 -27.00
C VAL A 6 -1.72 -25.62 -26.39
N ARG A 7 -2.76 -24.82 -26.65
CA ARG A 7 -4.13 -25.17 -26.21
C ARG A 7 -4.59 -26.50 -26.81
N CYS A 8 -4.45 -26.70 -28.13
CA CYS A 8 -4.81 -27.96 -28.77
C CYS A 8 -4.06 -29.16 -28.18
N VAL A 9 -2.78 -29.01 -27.83
CA VAL A 9 -2.00 -30.09 -27.17
C VAL A 9 -2.59 -30.39 -25.78
N CYS A 10 -2.89 -29.37 -24.97
CA CYS A 10 -3.51 -29.58 -23.66
C CYS A 10 -4.87 -30.24 -23.78
N ASP A 11 -5.70 -29.84 -24.73
CA ASP A 11 -7.01 -30.45 -24.98
C ASP A 11 -6.88 -31.92 -25.40
N ALA A 12 -5.91 -32.23 -26.28
CA ALA A 12 -5.63 -33.60 -26.73
C ALA A 12 -5.08 -34.50 -25.61
N LEU A 13 -4.40 -33.93 -24.63
CA LEU A 13 -3.90 -34.65 -23.43
C LEU A 13 -4.97 -34.84 -22.35
N GLY A 14 -6.22 -34.46 -22.58
CA GLY A 14 -7.32 -34.66 -21.65
C GLY A 14 -7.51 -33.50 -20.65
N TYR A 15 -6.94 -32.32 -20.93
CA TYR A 15 -7.07 -31.12 -20.11
C TYR A 15 -7.80 -29.98 -20.84
N PRO A 16 -9.03 -30.21 -21.38
CA PRO A 16 -9.75 -29.17 -22.12
C PRO A 16 -10.08 -27.98 -21.22
N GLY A 17 -9.81 -26.77 -21.72
CA GLY A 17 -10.10 -25.53 -21.00
C GLY A 17 -9.22 -25.25 -19.78
N LYS A 18 -8.20 -26.06 -19.48
CA LYS A 18 -7.27 -25.85 -18.36
C LYS A 18 -6.07 -24.96 -18.69
N PHE A 19 -5.87 -24.66 -19.97
CA PHE A 19 -4.79 -23.80 -20.43
C PHE A 19 -5.25 -22.36 -20.61
N GLU A 20 -4.64 -21.45 -19.89
CA GLU A 20 -4.86 -20.01 -19.98
C GLU A 20 -3.53 -19.29 -20.26
N VAL A 21 -3.60 -18.21 -21.03
CA VAL A 21 -2.44 -17.39 -21.39
C VAL A 21 -2.66 -15.97 -20.89
N LEU A 22 -1.77 -15.52 -20.04
CA LEU A 22 -1.68 -14.12 -19.63
C LEU A 22 -0.54 -13.45 -20.40
N LEU A 23 -0.85 -12.37 -21.09
CA LEU A 23 0.13 -11.56 -21.79
C LEU A 23 0.51 -10.35 -20.94
N GLY A 24 1.80 -10.11 -20.82
CA GLY A 24 2.33 -8.92 -20.15
C GLY A 24 3.07 -8.02 -21.12
N GLN A 25 3.08 -6.72 -20.86
CA GLN A 25 3.90 -5.75 -21.59
C GLN A 25 5.33 -5.72 -21.03
N LEU A 26 6.23 -5.11 -21.80
CA LEU A 26 7.62 -4.94 -21.41
C LEU A 26 7.78 -3.87 -20.34
N VAL A 27 8.79 -4.05 -19.49
CA VAL A 27 9.28 -3.03 -18.57
C VAL A 27 10.44 -2.29 -19.21
N ASN A 28 10.33 -0.97 -19.33
CA ASN A 28 11.42 -0.10 -19.76
C ASN A 28 12.21 0.35 -18.51
N LEU A 29 13.50 0.07 -18.51
CA LEU A 29 14.36 0.55 -17.44
C LEU A 29 14.92 1.92 -17.82
N LEU A 30 14.66 2.91 -16.98
CA LEU A 30 15.12 4.30 -17.15
C LEU A 30 16.05 4.71 -16.02
N ARG A 31 16.89 5.71 -16.27
CA ARG A 31 17.65 6.43 -15.27
C ARG A 31 17.61 7.93 -15.59
N ASN A 32 17.00 8.71 -14.72
CA ASN A 32 16.73 10.14 -14.95
C ASN A 32 15.98 10.38 -16.29
N GLY A 33 14.94 9.61 -16.56
CA GLY A 33 14.11 9.70 -17.76
C GLY A 33 14.76 9.17 -19.04
N LYS A 34 16.01 8.66 -19.00
CA LYS A 34 16.72 8.15 -20.16
C LYS A 34 16.78 6.61 -20.15
N PRO A 35 16.52 5.92 -21.28
CA PRO A 35 16.59 4.48 -21.35
C PRO A 35 17.97 3.94 -20.97
N VAL A 36 18.01 2.96 -20.07
CA VAL A 36 19.24 2.20 -19.76
C VAL A 36 19.52 1.24 -20.88
N ARG A 37 20.65 1.44 -21.58
CA ARG A 37 21.06 0.56 -22.68
C ARG A 37 21.51 -0.78 -22.14
N MET A 38 20.74 -1.82 -22.42
CA MET A 38 21.08 -3.21 -22.08
C MET A 38 21.58 -3.97 -23.30
N SER A 39 22.73 -4.59 -23.18
CA SER A 39 23.30 -5.43 -24.25
C SER A 39 23.94 -6.69 -23.67
N LYS A 40 23.36 -7.87 -24.00
CA LYS A 40 23.96 -9.17 -23.63
C LYS A 40 25.39 -9.33 -24.17
N ARG A 41 25.64 -8.83 -25.39
CA ARG A 41 26.96 -8.96 -26.05
C ARG A 41 28.05 -8.07 -25.42
N LYS A 42 27.65 -6.95 -24.77
CA LYS A 42 28.59 -5.99 -24.13
C LYS A 42 28.65 -6.15 -22.60
N GLY A 43 27.97 -7.12 -22.03
CA GLY A 43 27.95 -7.32 -20.57
C GLY A 43 27.28 -6.18 -19.78
N THR A 44 26.48 -5.34 -20.44
CA THR A 44 25.80 -4.19 -19.80
C THR A 44 24.33 -4.51 -19.50
N MET A 45 24.05 -5.73 -19.03
CA MET A 45 22.70 -6.06 -18.54
C MET A 45 22.58 -5.71 -17.08
N VAL A 46 21.52 -4.99 -16.73
CA VAL A 46 21.09 -4.85 -15.33
C VAL A 46 20.22 -6.06 -14.99
N THR A 47 20.64 -6.84 -14.03
CA THR A 47 19.86 -7.97 -13.51
C THR A 47 18.77 -7.50 -12.58
N LEU A 48 17.76 -8.35 -12.34
CA LEU A 48 16.74 -8.04 -11.34
C LEU A 48 17.33 -7.90 -9.93
N GLN A 49 18.37 -8.71 -9.62
CA GLN A 49 19.06 -8.63 -8.33
C GLN A 49 19.75 -7.28 -8.15
N GLU A 50 20.54 -6.84 -9.13
CA GLU A 50 21.19 -5.52 -9.09
C GLU A 50 20.19 -4.38 -8.95
N LEU A 51 19.03 -4.48 -9.62
CA LEU A 51 17.97 -3.49 -9.49
C LEU A 51 17.40 -3.47 -8.07
N VAL A 52 17.08 -4.63 -7.50
CA VAL A 52 16.56 -4.75 -6.13
C VAL A 52 17.58 -4.29 -5.11
N ASP A 53 18.87 -4.61 -5.30
CA ASP A 53 19.95 -4.16 -4.42
C ASP A 53 20.11 -2.63 -4.45
N GLU A 54 19.81 -2.00 -5.59
CA GLU A 54 19.91 -0.55 -5.76
C GLU A 54 18.69 0.21 -5.20
N VAL A 55 17.47 -0.26 -5.43
CA VAL A 55 16.23 0.47 -5.09
C VAL A 55 15.49 -0.07 -3.87
N GLY A 56 15.85 -1.27 -3.41
CA GLY A 56 15.14 -2.02 -2.37
C GLY A 56 13.99 -2.86 -2.91
N SER A 57 13.69 -3.96 -2.20
CA SER A 57 12.64 -4.92 -2.61
C SER A 57 11.24 -4.30 -2.66
N ASP A 58 10.90 -3.49 -1.66
CA ASP A 58 9.57 -2.88 -1.55
C ASP A 58 9.28 -1.92 -2.70
N ALA A 59 10.21 -1.02 -2.98
CA ALA A 59 10.07 -0.03 -4.04
C ALA A 59 10.04 -0.70 -5.43
N ALA A 60 10.90 -1.71 -5.66
CA ALA A 60 10.90 -2.48 -6.89
C ALA A 60 9.56 -3.19 -7.10
N ARG A 61 9.08 -3.92 -6.08
CA ARG A 61 7.84 -4.70 -6.13
C ARG A 61 6.62 -3.80 -6.31
N TYR A 62 6.49 -2.75 -5.51
CA TYR A 62 5.37 -1.82 -5.58
C TYR A 62 5.26 -1.17 -6.96
N THR A 63 6.38 -0.67 -7.49
CA THR A 63 6.42 -0.04 -8.82
C THR A 63 6.00 -1.00 -9.93
N LEU A 64 6.49 -2.25 -9.90
CA LEU A 64 6.14 -3.26 -10.89
C LEU A 64 4.67 -3.68 -10.82
N ILE A 65 4.10 -3.77 -9.60
CA ILE A 65 2.70 -4.15 -9.40
C ILE A 65 1.73 -2.99 -9.68
N SER A 66 2.16 -1.74 -9.59
CA SER A 66 1.28 -0.56 -9.70
C SER A 66 0.62 -0.37 -11.07
N LYS A 67 1.03 -1.13 -12.08
CA LYS A 67 0.48 -1.07 -13.42
C LYS A 67 -0.18 -2.39 -13.81
N SER A 68 -1.19 -2.30 -14.67
CA SER A 68 -1.81 -3.50 -15.22
C SER A 68 -0.84 -4.23 -16.15
N SER A 69 -0.97 -5.56 -16.28
CA SER A 69 -0.15 -6.37 -17.19
C SER A 69 -0.20 -5.89 -18.65
N ASN A 70 -1.27 -5.20 -19.04
CA ASN A 70 -1.46 -4.68 -20.40
C ASN A 70 -0.78 -3.31 -20.64
N GLN A 71 -0.21 -2.70 -19.60
CA GLN A 71 0.48 -1.42 -19.68
C GLN A 71 1.98 -1.60 -19.61
N MET A 72 2.72 -0.81 -20.40
CA MET A 72 4.17 -0.72 -20.26
C MET A 72 4.52 0.00 -18.94
N VAL A 73 5.52 -0.53 -18.27
CA VAL A 73 6.06 0.08 -17.04
C VAL A 73 7.34 0.82 -17.41
N ASP A 74 7.37 2.11 -17.21
CA ASP A 74 8.57 2.94 -17.25
C ASP A 74 9.15 2.98 -15.83
N PHE A 75 10.15 2.13 -15.58
CA PHE A 75 10.80 2.00 -14.29
C PHE A 75 12.02 2.93 -14.24
N ASP A 76 11.86 4.13 -13.68
CA ASP A 76 12.97 5.07 -13.48
C ASP A 76 13.62 4.82 -12.13
N ILE A 77 14.85 4.30 -12.16
CA ILE A 77 15.62 3.92 -10.97
C ILE A 77 15.75 5.10 -9.99
N GLU A 78 16.05 6.30 -10.48
CA GLU A 78 16.27 7.46 -9.61
C GLU A 78 14.95 7.98 -9.02
N ALA A 79 13.83 7.85 -9.73
CA ALA A 79 12.52 8.19 -9.19
C ALA A 79 12.09 7.21 -8.09
N VAL A 80 12.33 5.92 -8.30
CA VAL A 80 11.96 4.85 -7.35
C VAL A 80 12.81 4.88 -6.06
N LYS A 81 14.03 5.44 -6.11
CA LYS A 81 14.91 5.59 -4.93
C LYS A 81 14.52 6.75 -4.02
N LYS A 82 13.69 7.66 -4.48
CA LYS A 82 13.31 8.83 -3.67
C LYS A 82 12.55 8.42 -2.41
N ARG A 83 12.90 9.08 -1.31
CA ARG A 83 12.23 8.93 -0.01
C ARG A 83 11.40 10.17 0.30
N ASP A 84 10.48 10.49 -0.61
CA ASP A 84 9.57 11.62 -0.48
C ASP A 84 8.19 11.26 -1.05
N ASN A 85 7.24 12.17 -0.92
CA ASN A 85 5.84 11.96 -1.34
C ASN A 85 5.67 11.78 -2.87
N SER A 86 6.71 11.98 -3.68
CA SER A 86 6.66 11.69 -5.12
C SER A 86 6.85 10.20 -5.42
N ASN A 87 7.30 9.41 -4.43
CA ASN A 87 7.43 7.97 -4.53
C ASN A 87 6.20 7.30 -3.89
N PRO A 88 5.33 6.63 -4.67
CA PRO A 88 4.07 6.09 -4.15
C PRO A 88 4.23 5.10 -3.00
N VAL A 89 5.23 4.21 -3.05
CA VAL A 89 5.45 3.26 -1.95
C VAL A 89 5.84 3.98 -0.66
N TYR A 90 6.74 4.96 -0.75
CA TYR A 90 7.14 5.76 0.41
C TYR A 90 5.94 6.52 0.99
N TYR A 91 5.09 7.10 0.14
CA TYR A 91 3.90 7.83 0.56
C TYR A 91 2.93 6.96 1.36
N VAL A 92 2.67 5.74 0.90
CA VAL A 92 1.79 4.78 1.59
C VAL A 92 2.42 4.28 2.89
N GLN A 93 3.70 3.91 2.87
CA GLN A 93 4.41 3.46 4.07
C GLN A 93 4.50 4.58 5.11
N TYR A 94 4.74 5.82 4.68
CA TYR A 94 4.74 6.98 5.57
C TYR A 94 3.37 7.21 6.23
N ALA A 95 2.27 7.06 5.50
CA ALA A 95 0.93 7.16 6.08
C ALA A 95 0.73 6.10 7.18
N HIS A 96 1.13 4.84 6.92
CA HIS A 96 1.08 3.76 7.92
C HIS A 96 1.91 4.09 9.17
N ALA A 97 3.18 4.44 9.01
CA ALA A 97 4.08 4.78 10.12
C ALA A 97 3.57 5.99 10.93
N ARG A 98 2.97 6.97 10.26
CA ARG A 98 2.36 8.14 10.91
C ARG A 98 1.18 7.76 11.79
N VAL A 99 0.30 6.86 11.31
CA VAL A 99 -0.80 6.34 12.14
C VAL A 99 -0.26 5.60 13.35
N CYS A 100 0.75 4.75 13.18
CA CYS A 100 1.41 4.06 14.30
C CYS A 100 1.95 5.07 15.34
N SER A 101 2.55 6.16 14.89
CA SER A 101 3.05 7.23 15.77
C SER A 101 1.92 7.93 16.54
N ILE A 102 0.77 8.18 15.89
CA ILE A 102 -0.41 8.78 16.56
C ILE A 102 -0.92 7.85 17.67
N LEU A 103 -1.05 6.57 17.40
CA LEU A 103 -1.52 5.58 18.37
C LEU A 103 -0.55 5.42 19.53
N ARG A 104 0.77 5.39 19.29
CA ARG A 104 1.78 5.37 20.36
C ARG A 104 1.66 6.58 21.28
N ARG A 105 1.52 7.78 20.69
CA ARG A 105 1.34 9.01 21.47
C ARG A 105 0.06 8.99 22.29
N ALA A 106 -1.04 8.49 21.73
CA ALA A 106 -2.31 8.36 22.45
C ALA A 106 -2.23 7.37 23.62
N ALA A 107 -1.49 6.28 23.45
CA ALA A 107 -1.29 5.26 24.46
C ALA A 107 -0.21 5.62 25.49
N ASP A 108 0.52 6.73 25.29
CA ASP A 108 1.70 7.11 26.09
C ASP A 108 2.71 5.96 26.20
N VAL A 109 3.20 5.49 25.04
CA VAL A 109 4.21 4.43 24.92
C VAL A 109 5.33 4.86 23.98
N THR A 110 6.55 4.43 24.29
CA THR A 110 7.71 4.63 23.38
C THR A 110 7.68 3.65 22.20
N ALA A 111 8.56 3.83 21.24
CA ALA A 111 8.69 2.92 20.11
C ALA A 111 9.12 1.51 20.57
N GLU A 112 10.08 1.43 21.47
CA GLU A 112 10.59 0.15 22.03
C GLU A 112 9.49 -0.59 22.78
N GLN A 113 8.68 0.11 23.59
CA GLN A 113 7.53 -0.47 24.29
C GLN A 113 6.46 -0.96 23.29
N ALA A 114 6.25 -0.23 22.20
CA ALA A 114 5.31 -0.63 21.18
C ALA A 114 5.78 -1.89 20.41
N ASP A 115 7.09 -2.02 20.16
CA ASP A 115 7.69 -3.21 19.54
C ASP A 115 7.49 -4.44 20.44
N GLU A 116 7.63 -4.29 21.76
CA GLU A 116 7.39 -5.37 22.73
C GLU A 116 5.91 -5.75 22.86
N MET A 117 5.02 -4.76 22.89
CA MET A 117 3.56 -4.96 23.05
C MET A 117 2.87 -5.40 21.77
N GLY A 118 3.37 -4.95 20.62
CA GLY A 118 2.74 -5.01 19.32
C GLY A 118 1.65 -3.95 19.11
N MET A 119 1.57 -3.40 17.90
CA MET A 119 0.67 -2.27 17.59
C MET A 119 -0.81 -2.55 17.85
N LYS A 120 -1.25 -3.81 17.83
CA LYS A 120 -2.63 -4.18 18.21
C LYS A 120 -2.93 -3.84 19.68
N ALA A 121 -2.02 -4.15 20.60
CA ALA A 121 -2.17 -3.85 22.02
C ALA A 121 -2.03 -2.35 22.28
N VAL A 122 -1.14 -1.66 21.57
CA VAL A 122 -1.00 -0.19 21.62
C VAL A 122 -2.31 0.49 21.20
N ALA A 123 -2.91 0.05 20.09
CA ALA A 123 -4.19 0.59 19.62
C ALA A 123 -5.32 0.34 20.63
N ALA A 124 -5.42 -0.87 21.17
CA ALA A 124 -6.41 -1.18 22.20
C ALA A 124 -6.25 -0.29 23.45
N LYS A 125 -5.01 -0.03 23.88
CA LYS A 125 -4.72 0.89 25.01
C LYS A 125 -5.10 2.34 24.67
N ALA A 126 -4.84 2.80 23.45
CA ALA A 126 -5.12 4.16 23.01
C ALA A 126 -6.61 4.45 22.86
N ILE A 127 -7.37 3.48 22.36
CA ILE A 127 -8.78 3.63 21.97
C ILE A 127 -9.71 3.30 23.16
N GLY A 128 -9.38 2.25 23.92
CA GLY A 128 -10.24 1.72 24.97
C GLY A 128 -11.46 0.95 24.43
N GLU A 129 -12.47 0.80 25.26
CA GLU A 129 -13.72 0.08 24.93
C GLU A 129 -14.87 1.06 24.66
N ASN A 130 -15.93 0.56 24.01
CA ASN A 130 -17.19 1.27 23.80
C ASN A 130 -17.04 2.59 23.00
N VAL A 131 -16.47 2.50 21.80
CA VAL A 131 -16.30 3.66 20.90
C VAL A 131 -17.64 4.05 20.25
N ASP A 132 -18.03 5.32 20.38
CA ASP A 132 -19.18 5.86 19.66
C ASP A 132 -18.76 6.43 18.30
N TYR A 133 -18.94 5.64 17.24
CA TYR A 133 -18.63 6.05 15.87
C TYR A 133 -19.61 7.08 15.29
N SER A 134 -20.78 7.33 15.94
CA SER A 134 -21.74 8.33 15.48
C SER A 134 -21.21 9.76 15.61
N LEU A 135 -20.15 9.96 16.41
CA LEU A 135 -19.44 11.23 16.57
C LEU A 135 -18.61 11.62 15.34
N LEU A 136 -18.32 10.69 14.43
CA LEU A 136 -17.58 10.95 13.19
C LEU A 136 -18.51 11.58 12.14
N THR A 137 -18.60 12.90 12.14
CA THR A 137 -19.55 13.65 11.29
C THR A 137 -18.90 14.57 10.27
N ASP A 138 -17.59 14.83 10.39
CA ASP A 138 -16.87 15.66 9.45
C ASP A 138 -16.83 14.99 8.05
N PRO A 139 -16.96 15.75 6.96
CA PRO A 139 -16.91 15.20 5.60
C PRO A 139 -15.66 14.34 5.32
N THR A 140 -14.51 14.67 5.89
CA THR A 140 -13.25 13.90 5.72
C THR A 140 -13.29 12.59 6.51
N GLU A 141 -13.91 12.56 7.70
CA GLU A 141 -14.14 11.33 8.48
C GLU A 141 -15.06 10.36 7.73
N LEU A 142 -16.13 10.91 7.13
CA LEU A 142 -17.07 10.12 6.33
C LEU A 142 -16.45 9.62 5.03
N ALA A 143 -15.61 10.42 4.37
CA ALA A 143 -14.89 10.00 3.16
C ALA A 143 -13.93 8.84 3.50
N LEU A 144 -13.15 8.97 4.58
CA LEU A 144 -12.26 7.93 5.06
C LEU A 144 -13.00 6.63 5.38
N SER A 145 -14.15 6.71 6.06
CA SER A 145 -14.98 5.55 6.41
C SER A 145 -15.53 4.85 5.16
N ARG A 146 -15.96 5.61 4.14
CA ARG A 146 -16.41 5.04 2.85
C ARG A 146 -15.26 4.32 2.14
N LYS A 147 -14.08 4.94 2.09
CA LYS A 147 -12.90 4.33 1.46
C LYS A 147 -12.51 3.02 2.14
N LEU A 148 -12.50 2.96 3.47
CA LEU A 148 -12.23 1.73 4.21
C LEU A 148 -13.23 0.61 3.88
N ASN A 149 -14.50 0.94 3.68
CA ASN A 149 -15.55 -0.04 3.37
C ASN A 149 -15.41 -0.67 1.97
N GLU A 150 -14.72 -0.02 1.04
CA GLU A 150 -14.49 -0.55 -0.32
C GLU A 150 -13.55 -1.77 -0.35
N LEU A 151 -12.72 -1.99 0.69
CA LEU A 151 -11.63 -2.96 0.66
C LEU A 151 -12.07 -4.39 0.35
N THR A 152 -13.15 -4.86 0.97
CA THR A 152 -13.61 -6.26 0.83
C THR A 152 -13.98 -6.57 -0.62
N ASP A 153 -14.77 -5.71 -1.25
CA ASP A 153 -15.20 -5.87 -2.64
C ASP A 153 -14.01 -5.68 -3.61
N LEU A 154 -13.10 -4.77 -3.27
CA LEU A 154 -11.88 -4.56 -4.03
C LEU A 154 -11.01 -5.82 -4.06
N ILE A 155 -10.74 -6.45 -2.90
CA ILE A 155 -9.95 -7.68 -2.83
C ILE A 155 -10.61 -8.78 -3.67
N ALA A 156 -11.92 -8.97 -3.54
CA ALA A 156 -12.66 -9.97 -4.31
C ALA A 156 -12.57 -9.71 -5.82
N SER A 157 -12.69 -8.46 -6.25
CA SER A 157 -12.56 -8.08 -7.66
C SER A 157 -11.14 -8.23 -8.17
N CYS A 158 -10.13 -7.84 -7.38
CA CYS A 158 -8.71 -8.00 -7.72
C CYS A 158 -8.35 -9.49 -7.94
N ALA A 159 -8.85 -10.37 -7.07
CA ALA A 159 -8.61 -11.80 -7.19
C ALA A 159 -9.27 -12.39 -8.44
N ARG A 160 -10.53 -12.05 -8.70
CA ARG A 160 -11.27 -12.50 -9.87
C ARG A 160 -10.64 -12.02 -11.17
N ASP A 161 -10.29 -10.73 -11.22
CA ASP A 161 -9.82 -10.07 -12.45
C ASP A 161 -8.30 -10.18 -12.62
N ARG A 162 -7.58 -10.76 -11.63
CA ARG A 162 -6.11 -10.81 -11.57
C ARG A 162 -5.48 -9.41 -11.74
N ALA A 163 -6.02 -8.43 -11.01
CA ALA A 163 -5.70 -7.03 -11.14
C ALA A 163 -5.11 -6.43 -9.84
N PRO A 164 -3.93 -6.92 -9.36
CA PRO A 164 -3.35 -6.48 -8.09
C PRO A 164 -2.98 -4.99 -8.07
N PHE A 165 -2.78 -4.35 -9.22
CA PHE A 165 -2.50 -2.92 -9.32
C PHE A 165 -3.61 -2.05 -8.70
N ARG A 166 -4.85 -2.54 -8.64
CA ARG A 166 -5.95 -1.80 -7.99
C ARG A 166 -5.72 -1.65 -6.48
N LEU A 167 -5.00 -2.60 -5.86
CA LEU A 167 -4.66 -2.52 -4.44
C LEU A 167 -3.66 -1.40 -4.16
N THR A 168 -2.68 -1.17 -5.05
CA THR A 168 -1.72 -0.07 -4.89
C THR A 168 -2.42 1.29 -5.04
N HIS A 169 -3.31 1.44 -6.02
CA HIS A 169 -4.10 2.67 -6.19
C HIS A 169 -4.98 2.94 -4.98
N PHE A 170 -5.67 1.90 -4.48
CA PHE A 170 -6.48 2.02 -3.27
C PHE A 170 -5.64 2.47 -2.07
N ALA A 171 -4.42 1.92 -1.88
CA ALA A 171 -3.54 2.31 -0.78
C ALA A 171 -3.11 3.78 -0.89
N GLU A 172 -2.82 4.26 -2.11
CA GLU A 172 -2.47 5.66 -2.37
C GLU A 172 -3.65 6.59 -2.07
N GLU A 173 -4.86 6.24 -2.52
CA GLU A 173 -6.08 7.00 -2.25
C GLU A 173 -6.40 7.02 -0.76
N LEU A 174 -6.34 5.86 -0.06
CA LEU A 174 -6.57 5.77 1.38
C LEU A 174 -5.55 6.60 2.17
N ALA A 175 -4.28 6.59 1.76
CA ALA A 175 -3.26 7.45 2.36
C ALA A 175 -3.58 8.95 2.17
N GLY A 176 -4.07 9.34 0.98
CA GLY A 176 -4.52 10.70 0.68
C GLY A 176 -5.72 11.13 1.53
N ASP A 177 -6.73 10.26 1.65
CA ASP A 177 -7.91 10.50 2.47
C ASP A 177 -7.53 10.62 3.96
N PHE A 178 -6.60 9.76 4.44
CA PHE A 178 -6.06 9.87 5.79
C PHE A 178 -5.34 11.19 6.02
N HIS A 179 -4.51 11.65 5.10
CA HIS A 179 -3.83 12.94 5.25
C HIS A 179 -4.82 14.11 5.25
N SER A 180 -5.87 14.05 4.44
CA SER A 180 -6.94 15.05 4.40
C SER A 180 -7.71 15.08 5.72
N PHE A 181 -8.10 13.92 6.23
CA PHE A 181 -8.73 13.78 7.54
C PHE A 181 -7.82 14.32 8.65
N TYR A 182 -6.55 13.94 8.69
CA TYR A 182 -5.63 14.36 9.74
C TYR A 182 -5.30 15.86 9.71
N ALA A 183 -5.39 16.50 8.56
CA ALA A 183 -5.24 17.94 8.42
C ALA A 183 -6.48 18.71 8.86
N ALA A 184 -7.68 18.18 8.61
CA ALA A 184 -8.96 18.82 8.94
C ALA A 184 -9.38 18.55 10.40
N CYS A 185 -9.17 17.33 10.90
CA CYS A 185 -9.66 16.84 12.16
C CYS A 185 -8.54 16.67 13.20
N GLN A 186 -8.67 17.31 14.33
CA GLN A 186 -7.72 17.13 15.42
C GLN A 186 -8.00 15.80 16.14
N VAL A 187 -7.06 14.85 16.07
CA VAL A 187 -7.21 13.52 16.68
C VAL A 187 -6.86 13.52 18.16
N LEU A 188 -5.78 14.19 18.54
CA LEU A 188 -5.31 14.27 19.93
C LEU A 188 -5.37 15.71 20.44
N PRO A 189 -5.66 15.91 21.72
CA PRO A 189 -5.58 17.25 22.30
C PRO A 189 -4.16 17.81 22.21
N SER A 190 -4.05 19.12 22.02
CA SER A 190 -2.79 19.85 22.05
C SER A 190 -2.97 21.15 22.81
N GLU A 191 -1.86 21.83 23.14
CA GLU A 191 -1.89 23.10 23.87
C GLU A 191 -2.78 24.13 23.15
N GLY A 192 -3.76 24.66 23.87
CA GLY A 192 -4.75 25.61 23.35
C GLY A 192 -5.80 25.02 22.40
N ARG A 193 -5.80 23.71 22.17
CA ARG A 193 -6.78 23.01 21.30
C ARG A 193 -7.28 21.73 21.99
N PRO A 194 -8.27 21.82 22.89
CA PRO A 194 -8.88 20.64 23.47
C PRO A 194 -9.72 19.87 22.42
N VAL A 195 -9.82 18.58 22.59
CA VAL A 195 -10.71 17.69 21.82
C VAL A 195 -11.56 16.93 22.81
N ASP A 196 -12.84 16.76 22.50
CA ASP A 196 -13.70 15.89 23.28
C ASP A 196 -13.11 14.49 23.39
N PRO A 197 -12.98 13.90 24.60
CA PRO A 197 -12.36 12.58 24.77
C PRO A 197 -13.05 11.46 23.99
N GLU A 198 -14.38 11.48 23.88
CA GLU A 198 -15.13 10.46 23.13
C GLU A 198 -14.88 10.60 21.63
N LEU A 199 -14.90 11.83 21.11
CA LEU A 199 -14.57 12.11 19.72
C LEU A 199 -13.11 11.75 19.41
N SER A 200 -12.17 12.02 20.32
CA SER A 200 -10.77 11.62 20.18
C SER A 200 -10.65 10.09 20.05
N ARG A 201 -11.36 9.33 20.88
CA ARG A 201 -11.40 7.86 20.80
C ARG A 201 -11.97 7.35 19.47
N ALA A 202 -13.07 7.95 19.00
CA ALA A 202 -13.66 7.60 17.71
C ALA A 202 -12.68 7.87 16.55
N ARG A 203 -11.97 9.00 16.56
CA ARG A 203 -10.93 9.34 15.59
C ARG A 203 -9.71 8.43 15.66
N LEU A 204 -9.30 8.02 16.86
CA LEU A 204 -8.22 7.04 17.04
C LEU A 204 -8.62 5.67 16.49
N ALA A 205 -9.87 5.24 16.67
CA ALA A 205 -10.38 4.01 16.09
C ALA A 205 -10.40 4.07 14.54
N ALA A 206 -10.77 5.21 13.95
CA ALA A 206 -10.66 5.42 12.50
C ALA A 206 -9.19 5.37 12.05
N CYS A 207 -8.25 5.96 12.79
CA CYS A 207 -6.81 5.83 12.52
C CYS A 207 -6.36 4.37 12.55
N ASP A 208 -6.75 3.59 13.56
CA ASP A 208 -6.37 2.17 13.64
C ASP A 208 -6.93 1.35 12.48
N ALA A 209 -8.16 1.64 12.05
CA ALA A 209 -8.73 1.01 10.86
C ALA A 209 -7.88 1.30 9.60
N VAL A 210 -7.40 2.53 9.43
CA VAL A 210 -6.45 2.88 8.34
C VAL A 210 -5.15 2.08 8.46
N ARG A 211 -4.56 2.00 9.67
CA ARG A 211 -3.34 1.24 9.91
C ARG A 211 -3.48 -0.23 9.50
N VAL A 212 -4.53 -0.88 10.00
CA VAL A 212 -4.78 -2.30 9.71
C VAL A 212 -5.02 -2.51 8.21
N THR A 213 -5.79 -1.62 7.59
CA THR A 213 -6.09 -1.69 6.14
C THR A 213 -4.83 -1.49 5.29
N LEU A 214 -4.02 -0.47 5.57
CA LEU A 214 -2.76 -0.24 4.83
C LEU A 214 -1.79 -1.39 5.02
N ALA A 215 -1.62 -1.91 6.25
CA ALA A 215 -0.77 -3.06 6.52
C ALA A 215 -1.22 -4.30 5.76
N LEU A 216 -2.54 -4.58 5.72
CA LEU A 216 -3.10 -5.69 4.95
C LEU A 216 -2.84 -5.53 3.44
N VAL A 217 -3.13 -4.35 2.88
CA VAL A 217 -2.92 -4.10 1.44
C VAL A 217 -1.45 -4.21 1.07
N LEU A 218 -0.54 -3.62 1.86
CA LEU A 218 0.91 -3.74 1.64
C LEU A 218 1.36 -5.21 1.70
N THR A 219 0.85 -5.99 2.67
CA THR A 219 1.13 -7.43 2.77
C THR A 219 0.64 -8.19 1.54
N LEU A 220 -0.57 -7.90 1.05
CA LEU A 220 -1.13 -8.55 -0.15
C LEU A 220 -0.30 -8.29 -1.41
N VAL A 221 0.31 -7.12 -1.53
CA VAL A 221 1.22 -6.79 -2.65
C VAL A 221 2.67 -7.19 -2.36
N GLY A 222 2.96 -7.78 -1.20
CA GLY A 222 4.28 -8.28 -0.82
C GLY A 222 5.29 -7.18 -0.48
N VAL A 223 4.82 -6.09 0.11
CA VAL A 223 5.58 -4.90 0.54
C VAL A 223 5.47 -4.76 2.05
N SER A 224 6.53 -4.31 2.72
CA SER A 224 6.53 -4.12 4.16
C SER A 224 5.64 -2.94 4.58
N ALA A 225 5.10 -3.03 5.80
CA ALA A 225 4.34 -1.96 6.46
C ALA A 225 5.14 -1.47 7.69
N PRO A 226 6.13 -0.59 7.52
CA PRO A 226 6.96 -0.14 8.63
C PRO A 226 6.13 0.67 9.64
N GLU A 227 6.37 0.43 10.91
CA GLU A 227 5.71 1.16 12.00
C GLU A 227 6.43 2.47 12.36
N GLN A 228 7.64 2.63 11.82
CA GLN A 228 8.50 3.81 11.98
C GLN A 228 9.21 4.13 10.66
N MET A 229 9.35 5.41 10.36
CA MET A 229 10.11 5.93 9.19
C MET A 229 10.84 7.22 9.55
#